data_ea78d0f30bcbb4a6639bb4306515d419
#
_entry.id   ea78d0f30bcbb4a6639bb4306515d419
#
_cell.length_a   1.000
_cell.length_b   1.000
_cell.length_c   1.000
_cell.angle_alpha   90.00
_cell.angle_beta   90.00
_cell.angle_gamma   90.00
#
_symmetry.space_group_name_H-M   'P 1'
#
loop_
_entity.id
_entity.type
_entity.pdbx_description
1 polymer ?
#
loop_
_entity_poly.entity_id
_entity_poly.type
_entity_poly.pdbx_seq_one_letter_code
_entity_poly.pdbx_strand_id
1 'polypeptide(L)'
;MVSIIDFYVLQKRPSNGGGFDIAIGNPPYISAPTQIASPELNEQRQRIVASKKYKSLNEKWDLYVPFMELGMQLLCPNGVFSMIVPYPLTNQKYGKKLRKMIVEEYRLLEIADLNGTKIFENATVSNCIPFIQNSQPEGELRITQIFEDKTIREVLSKSPKALKLDKKNYVWNLTEEERTGNRFANMNVLGDFCYISVGMVVNANEKDAQGAFKKEDLISDTYDAIHCRKYIEAKDIDKFQVKRVRYLEWNTERCPEKLRRPTFRELYDRPKLIMNCLGTINVTIDAEEHFLHNHSIYCAILWKDLKDVSNKSISSSVKKFSKHNREAMESLSEKVDLYYLLGILNSSMADQLLTDQRGGDYHIYPEHIRN
;
A
#
# COMPACT_ATOMS: atom_id res chain seq x y z
N MET A 1 -4.08 -13.91 -25.72
CA MET A 1 -4.19 -15.26 -25.11
C MET A 1 -3.18 -15.29 -23.97
N VAL A 2 -3.60 -14.96 -22.74
CA VAL A 2 -2.73 -15.04 -21.56
C VAL A 2 -2.55 -16.54 -21.30
N SER A 3 -1.33 -17.02 -21.51
CA SER A 3 -0.95 -18.40 -21.19
C SER A 3 -1.19 -18.63 -19.70
N ILE A 4 -2.14 -19.50 -19.45
CA ILE A 4 -2.59 -19.85 -18.11
C ILE A 4 -1.64 -20.92 -17.60
N ILE A 5 -0.91 -20.57 -16.52
CA ILE A 5 -0.58 -21.48 -15.43
C ILE A 5 0.41 -22.60 -15.76
N ASP A 6 1.63 -22.39 -15.39
CA ASP A 6 2.49 -23.51 -15.02
C ASP A 6 2.18 -23.97 -13.58
N PHE A 7 1.10 -24.74 -13.43
CA PHE A 7 0.88 -25.57 -12.27
C PHE A 7 1.68 -26.86 -12.47
N TYR A 8 2.84 -26.98 -11.89
CA TYR A 8 3.54 -28.25 -11.82
C TYR A 8 2.97 -29.06 -10.68
N VAL A 9 2.14 -30.03 -11.06
CA VAL A 9 1.63 -31.02 -10.12
C VAL A 9 2.55 -32.23 -10.17
N LEU A 10 3.31 -32.45 -9.12
CA LEU A 10 4.19 -33.60 -9.00
C LEU A 10 3.52 -34.66 -8.13
N GLN A 11 3.15 -35.76 -8.77
CA GLN A 11 2.67 -37.05 -8.25
C GLN A 11 1.30 -37.07 -7.55
N LYS A 12 0.41 -37.86 -8.14
CA LYS A 12 -0.83 -38.35 -7.56
C LYS A 12 -0.59 -39.71 -6.93
N ARG A 13 -0.73 -39.82 -5.59
CA ARG A 13 -0.78 -41.16 -4.94
C ARG A 13 -2.19 -41.70 -4.94
N PRO A 14 -2.45 -42.94 -5.41
CA PRO A 14 -3.79 -43.53 -5.47
C PRO A 14 -4.41 -43.88 -4.13
N SER A 15 -3.69 -43.86 -3.01
CA SER A 15 -4.01 -44.68 -1.84
C SER A 15 -4.50 -43.96 -0.59
N ASN A 16 -4.58 -42.60 -0.50
CA ASN A 16 -5.10 -41.94 0.71
C ASN A 16 -5.86 -40.65 0.39
N GLY A 17 -7.15 -40.77 0.11
CA GLY A 17 -8.06 -39.63 0.19
C GLY A 17 -8.10 -38.66 -1.01
N GLY A 18 -7.30 -38.87 -2.04
CA GLY A 18 -7.24 -38.02 -3.23
C GLY A 18 -6.50 -36.68 -2.96
N GLY A 19 -5.75 -36.20 -3.96
CA GLY A 19 -4.98 -34.94 -3.90
C GLY A 19 -3.51 -35.12 -4.25
N PHE A 20 -2.75 -34.04 -4.15
CA PHE A 20 -1.35 -33.99 -4.53
C PHE A 20 -0.41 -33.89 -3.33
N ASP A 21 0.73 -34.58 -3.38
CA ASP A 21 1.75 -34.46 -2.34
C ASP A 21 2.46 -33.10 -2.37
N ILE A 22 2.61 -32.52 -3.59
CA ILE A 22 3.26 -31.23 -3.78
C ILE A 22 2.49 -30.44 -4.84
N ALA A 23 2.18 -29.19 -4.51
CA ALA A 23 1.67 -28.19 -5.45
C ALA A 23 2.61 -26.98 -5.42
N ILE A 24 3.25 -26.70 -6.56
CA ILE A 24 4.18 -25.57 -6.71
C ILE A 24 3.78 -24.75 -7.94
N GLY A 25 3.97 -23.43 -7.88
CA GLY A 25 3.61 -22.60 -9.02
C GLY A 25 4.08 -21.15 -8.93
N ASN A 26 3.90 -20.46 -10.06
CA ASN A 26 4.05 -19.02 -10.18
C ASN A 26 2.71 -18.47 -10.72
N PRO A 27 1.84 -17.94 -9.86
CA PRO A 27 0.52 -17.47 -10.27
C PRO A 27 0.62 -16.14 -11.02
N PRO A 28 -0.39 -15.76 -11.82
CA PRO A 28 -0.38 -14.48 -12.50
C PRO A 28 -0.53 -13.30 -11.51
N TYR A 29 0.38 -12.31 -11.60
CA TYR A 29 0.39 -11.10 -10.78
C TYR A 29 -0.48 -10.01 -11.40
N ILE A 30 -1.80 -10.24 -11.43
CA ILE A 30 -2.76 -9.28 -11.99
C ILE A 30 -3.53 -8.61 -10.86
N SER A 31 -3.29 -7.31 -10.71
CA SER A 31 -3.91 -6.51 -9.66
C SER A 31 -5.42 -6.33 -9.85
N ALA A 32 -6.16 -6.07 -8.78
CA ALA A 32 -7.59 -5.79 -8.85
C ALA A 32 -7.96 -4.63 -9.80
N PRO A 33 -7.25 -3.48 -9.81
CA PRO A 33 -7.51 -2.42 -10.80
C PRO A 33 -7.35 -2.89 -12.23
N THR A 34 -6.29 -3.67 -12.53
CA THR A 34 -6.06 -4.23 -13.87
C THR A 34 -7.17 -5.20 -14.28
N GLN A 35 -7.61 -6.07 -13.35
CA GLN A 35 -8.74 -6.98 -13.61
C GLN A 35 -10.02 -6.21 -13.94
N ILE A 36 -10.32 -5.16 -13.20
CA ILE A 36 -11.54 -4.36 -13.37
C ILE A 36 -11.51 -3.54 -14.67
N ALA A 37 -10.34 -3.04 -15.06
CA ALA A 37 -10.18 -2.23 -16.27
C ALA A 37 -10.30 -3.04 -17.58
N SER A 38 -9.99 -4.34 -17.56
CA SER A 38 -10.12 -5.23 -18.71
C SER A 38 -11.47 -5.94 -18.71
N PRO A 39 -12.31 -5.81 -19.74
CA PRO A 39 -13.61 -6.50 -19.81
C PRO A 39 -13.50 -8.02 -19.64
N GLU A 40 -12.52 -8.65 -20.28
CA GLU A 40 -12.29 -10.10 -20.21
C GLU A 40 -11.89 -10.55 -18.79
N LEU A 41 -10.92 -9.87 -18.19
CA LEU A 41 -10.46 -10.18 -16.83
C LEU A 41 -11.53 -9.87 -15.78
N ASN A 42 -12.35 -8.86 -16.01
CA ASN A 42 -13.46 -8.53 -15.13
C ASN A 42 -14.54 -9.60 -15.19
N GLU A 43 -14.85 -10.11 -16.37
CA GLU A 43 -15.79 -11.24 -16.53
C GLU A 43 -15.26 -12.48 -15.78
N GLN A 44 -13.97 -12.81 -15.94
CA GLN A 44 -13.34 -13.90 -15.19
C GLN A 44 -13.44 -13.67 -13.69
N ARG A 45 -13.16 -12.46 -13.21
CA ARG A 45 -13.29 -12.06 -11.81
C ARG A 45 -14.72 -12.30 -11.30
N GLN A 46 -15.74 -11.89 -12.05
CA GLN A 46 -17.14 -12.09 -11.68
C GLN A 46 -17.50 -13.58 -11.61
N ARG A 47 -17.02 -14.40 -12.53
CA ARG A 47 -17.21 -15.87 -12.49
C ARG A 47 -16.56 -16.50 -11.25
N ILE A 48 -15.36 -16.06 -10.86
CA ILE A 48 -14.67 -16.52 -9.63
C ILE A 48 -15.52 -16.18 -8.40
N VAL A 49 -16.01 -14.95 -8.29
CA VAL A 49 -16.87 -14.52 -7.17
C VAL A 49 -18.18 -15.30 -7.16
N ALA A 50 -18.85 -15.44 -8.30
CA ALA A 50 -20.12 -16.14 -8.42
C ALA A 50 -20.04 -17.64 -8.08
N SER A 51 -18.88 -18.26 -8.29
CA SER A 51 -18.64 -19.68 -7.98
C SER A 51 -18.78 -20.02 -6.52
N LYS A 52 -18.59 -19.04 -5.61
CA LYS A 52 -18.59 -19.20 -4.13
C LYS A 52 -17.61 -20.27 -3.61
N LYS A 53 -16.65 -20.69 -4.44
CA LYS A 53 -15.66 -21.74 -4.10
C LYS A 53 -14.54 -21.26 -3.20
N TYR A 54 -14.27 -19.93 -3.20
CA TYR A 54 -13.12 -19.35 -2.54
C TYR A 54 -13.54 -18.53 -1.32
N LYS A 55 -13.01 -18.88 -0.15
CA LYS A 55 -13.23 -18.19 1.13
C LYS A 55 -12.31 -17.00 1.32
N SER A 56 -11.15 -17.02 0.64
CA SER A 56 -10.05 -16.04 0.81
C SER A 56 -10.31 -14.69 0.15
N LEU A 57 -11.30 -14.59 -0.73
CA LEU A 57 -11.59 -13.34 -1.45
C LEU A 57 -12.02 -12.23 -0.49
N ASN A 58 -11.31 -11.11 -0.55
CA ASN A 58 -11.57 -9.95 0.30
C ASN A 58 -11.32 -8.64 -0.45
N GLU A 59 -12.29 -7.74 -0.45
CA GLU A 59 -12.19 -6.41 -1.08
C GLU A 59 -11.68 -6.46 -2.53
N LYS A 60 -10.60 -5.72 -2.82
CA LYS A 60 -9.95 -5.63 -4.14
C LYS A 60 -8.80 -6.65 -4.23
N TRP A 61 -9.12 -7.94 -4.17
CA TRP A 61 -8.14 -9.02 -4.23
C TRP A 61 -7.44 -9.12 -5.60
N ASP A 62 -6.15 -9.44 -5.56
CA ASP A 62 -5.33 -9.72 -6.73
C ASP A 62 -5.49 -11.18 -7.16
N LEU A 63 -5.26 -11.46 -8.45
CA LEU A 63 -5.61 -12.75 -9.05
C LEU A 63 -4.88 -13.93 -8.41
N TYR A 64 -3.67 -13.76 -7.88
CA TYR A 64 -2.93 -14.84 -7.21
C TYR A 64 -3.63 -15.37 -5.94
N VAL A 65 -4.53 -14.59 -5.31
CA VAL A 65 -5.23 -14.98 -4.06
C VAL A 65 -6.08 -16.25 -4.25
N PRO A 66 -7.04 -16.32 -5.20
CA PRO A 66 -7.78 -17.56 -5.44
C PRO A 66 -6.90 -18.69 -5.98
N PHE A 67 -5.77 -18.39 -6.66
CA PHE A 67 -4.82 -19.42 -7.08
C PHE A 67 -4.14 -20.12 -5.90
N MET A 68 -3.71 -19.37 -4.90
CA MET A 68 -3.14 -19.95 -3.68
C MET A 68 -4.17 -20.83 -2.97
N GLU A 69 -5.39 -20.35 -2.79
CA GLU A 69 -6.45 -21.14 -2.15
C GLU A 69 -6.72 -22.43 -2.92
N LEU A 70 -6.82 -22.36 -4.25
CA LEU A 70 -7.01 -23.54 -5.10
C LEU A 70 -5.85 -24.54 -4.93
N GLY A 71 -4.61 -24.07 -4.97
CA GLY A 71 -3.43 -24.91 -4.81
C GLY A 71 -3.40 -25.64 -3.48
N MET A 72 -3.80 -24.98 -2.39
CA MET A 72 -3.91 -25.62 -1.08
C MET A 72 -5.07 -26.62 -1.00
N GLN A 73 -6.21 -26.34 -1.64
CA GLN A 73 -7.35 -27.27 -1.70
C GLN A 73 -7.05 -28.57 -2.47
N LEU A 74 -6.07 -28.53 -3.37
CA LEU A 74 -5.66 -29.69 -4.17
C LEU A 74 -4.72 -30.64 -3.43
N LEU A 75 -4.22 -30.30 -2.25
CA LEU A 75 -3.30 -31.12 -1.49
C LEU A 75 -3.96 -32.33 -0.82
N CYS A 76 -3.28 -33.45 -0.84
CA CYS A 76 -3.58 -34.56 0.06
C CYS A 76 -3.21 -34.19 1.52
N PRO A 77 -3.66 -34.95 2.52
CA PRO A 77 -3.19 -34.80 3.91
C PRO A 77 -1.64 -34.86 3.97
N ASN A 78 -1.04 -33.90 4.66
CA ASN A 78 0.42 -33.65 4.74
C ASN A 78 1.10 -33.23 3.42
N GLY A 79 0.36 -33.02 2.35
CA GLY A 79 0.90 -32.42 1.13
C GLY A 79 1.38 -30.99 1.35
N VAL A 80 2.32 -30.54 0.54
CA VAL A 80 2.97 -29.22 0.66
C VAL A 80 2.67 -28.36 -0.56
N PHE A 81 2.25 -27.14 -0.28
CA PHE A 81 2.04 -26.08 -1.27
C PHE A 81 3.13 -25.03 -1.19
N SER A 82 3.58 -24.51 -2.33
CA SER A 82 4.46 -23.37 -2.40
C SER A 82 4.26 -22.59 -3.70
N MET A 83 4.19 -21.27 -3.60
CA MET A 83 4.16 -20.36 -4.76
C MET A 83 5.01 -19.13 -4.48
N ILE A 84 5.71 -18.66 -5.52
CA ILE A 84 6.27 -17.31 -5.47
C ILE A 84 5.14 -16.30 -5.70
N VAL A 85 4.95 -15.36 -4.77
CA VAL A 85 3.84 -14.41 -4.78
C VAL A 85 4.32 -13.00 -4.41
N PRO A 86 3.56 -11.95 -4.77
CA PRO A 86 3.86 -10.59 -4.36
C PRO A 86 3.94 -10.44 -2.83
N TYR A 87 4.98 -9.77 -2.36
CA TYR A 87 5.21 -9.49 -0.93
C TYR A 87 4.00 -8.82 -0.24
N PRO A 88 3.19 -7.95 -0.88
CA PRO A 88 1.94 -7.44 -0.35
C PRO A 88 0.97 -8.48 0.21
N LEU A 89 1.12 -9.77 -0.14
CA LEU A 89 0.42 -10.85 0.56
C LEU A 89 0.59 -10.77 2.08
N THR A 90 1.77 -10.40 2.57
CA THR A 90 2.13 -10.41 3.99
C THR A 90 1.35 -9.38 4.82
N ASN A 91 0.99 -8.23 4.23
CA ASN A 91 0.48 -7.08 4.97
C ASN A 91 -0.80 -6.43 4.42
N GLN A 92 -1.08 -6.50 3.10
CA GLN A 92 -2.19 -5.79 2.50
C GLN A 92 -3.57 -6.33 2.94
N LYS A 93 -4.56 -5.43 3.00
CA LYS A 93 -5.93 -5.72 3.45
C LYS A 93 -6.61 -6.83 2.65
N TYR A 94 -6.43 -6.85 1.34
CA TYR A 94 -7.08 -7.83 0.49
C TYR A 94 -6.60 -9.27 0.77
N GLY A 95 -5.35 -9.44 1.24
CA GLY A 95 -4.78 -10.74 1.65
C GLY A 95 -5.25 -11.24 3.01
N LYS A 96 -5.97 -10.44 3.80
CA LYS A 96 -6.35 -10.77 5.18
C LYS A 96 -7.04 -12.11 5.34
N LYS A 97 -8.05 -12.40 4.53
CA LYS A 97 -8.80 -13.66 4.65
C LYS A 97 -7.95 -14.86 4.27
N LEU A 98 -7.07 -14.72 3.25
CA LEU A 98 -6.13 -15.75 2.87
C LEU A 98 -5.12 -16.02 3.99
N ARG A 99 -4.48 -14.99 4.55
CA ARG A 99 -3.56 -15.13 5.69
C ARG A 99 -4.23 -15.78 6.89
N LYS A 100 -5.47 -15.35 7.21
CA LYS A 100 -6.26 -15.98 8.27
C LYS A 100 -6.44 -17.47 8.03
N MET A 101 -6.90 -17.84 6.84
CA MET A 101 -7.11 -19.25 6.46
C MET A 101 -5.81 -20.05 6.58
N ILE A 102 -4.69 -19.52 6.07
CA ILE A 102 -3.38 -20.21 6.14
C ILE A 102 -2.99 -20.50 7.59
N VAL A 103 -3.08 -19.52 8.49
CA VAL A 103 -2.61 -19.69 9.88
C VAL A 103 -3.61 -20.41 10.80
N GLU A 104 -4.86 -20.54 10.39
CA GLU A 104 -5.90 -21.21 11.20
C GLU A 104 -6.26 -22.61 10.70
N GLU A 105 -6.13 -22.87 9.40
CA GLU A 105 -6.56 -24.12 8.77
C GLU A 105 -5.37 -24.98 8.28
N TYR A 106 -4.18 -24.40 8.11
CA TYR A 106 -2.98 -25.06 7.55
C TYR A 106 -1.76 -24.84 8.45
N ARG A 107 -0.73 -25.67 8.25
CA ARG A 107 0.57 -25.47 8.86
C ARG A 107 1.48 -24.65 7.95
N LEU A 108 1.80 -23.43 8.35
CA LEU A 108 2.79 -22.59 7.68
C LEU A 108 4.19 -23.02 8.15
N LEU A 109 4.96 -23.65 7.26
CA LEU A 109 6.28 -24.22 7.55
C LEU A 109 7.36 -23.16 7.49
N GLU A 110 7.36 -22.40 6.40
CA GLU A 110 8.39 -21.42 6.11
C GLU A 110 7.84 -20.26 5.27
N ILE A 111 8.41 -19.09 5.42
CA ILE A 111 8.29 -17.98 4.49
C ILE A 111 9.69 -17.57 4.09
N ALA A 112 10.02 -17.74 2.80
CA ALA A 112 11.25 -17.19 2.23
C ALA A 112 10.96 -15.75 1.77
N ASP A 113 11.63 -14.81 2.42
CA ASP A 113 11.54 -13.38 2.11
C ASP A 113 12.53 -13.05 1.00
N LEU A 114 12.00 -12.52 -0.09
CA LEU A 114 12.75 -12.07 -1.27
C LEU A 114 12.75 -10.53 -1.36
N ASN A 115 12.31 -9.86 -0.30
CA ASN A 115 12.29 -8.41 -0.28
C ASN A 115 13.71 -7.85 -0.39
N GLY A 116 13.91 -6.89 -1.29
CA GLY A 116 15.23 -6.34 -1.59
C GLY A 116 16.06 -7.16 -2.60
N THR A 117 15.56 -8.33 -3.04
CA THR A 117 16.24 -9.17 -4.04
C THR A 117 15.52 -9.09 -5.39
N LYS A 118 16.23 -8.71 -6.44
CA LYS A 118 15.67 -8.64 -7.81
C LYS A 118 15.58 -10.04 -8.41
N ILE A 119 14.42 -10.67 -8.36
CA ILE A 119 14.18 -12.02 -8.89
C ILE A 119 13.84 -12.01 -10.38
N PHE A 120 13.05 -11.04 -10.83
CA PHE A 120 12.62 -10.91 -12.21
C PHE A 120 13.21 -9.65 -12.84
N GLU A 121 13.77 -9.77 -14.05
CA GLU A 121 14.43 -8.64 -14.74
C GLU A 121 13.49 -7.45 -14.98
N ASN A 122 12.21 -7.73 -15.26
CA ASN A 122 11.22 -6.73 -15.65
C ASN A 122 10.15 -6.44 -14.57
N ALA A 123 10.29 -6.99 -13.35
CA ALA A 123 9.33 -6.76 -12.29
C ALA A 123 9.90 -5.88 -11.18
N THR A 124 9.14 -4.86 -10.81
CA THR A 124 9.45 -3.95 -9.69
C THR A 124 8.79 -4.39 -8.38
N VAL A 125 8.16 -5.57 -8.36
CA VAL A 125 7.40 -6.06 -7.21
C VAL A 125 8.27 -7.00 -6.40
N SER A 126 8.46 -6.69 -5.13
CA SER A 126 9.07 -7.62 -4.16
C SER A 126 8.20 -8.86 -3.97
N ASN A 127 8.83 -9.97 -3.71
CA ASN A 127 8.20 -11.28 -3.61
C ASN A 127 8.45 -11.97 -2.28
N CYS A 128 7.66 -12.97 -1.98
CA CYS A 128 7.91 -13.97 -0.94
C CYS A 128 7.46 -15.36 -1.41
N ILE A 129 7.99 -16.40 -0.77
CA ILE A 129 7.62 -17.78 -1.05
C ILE A 129 7.15 -18.43 0.26
N PRO A 130 5.84 -18.58 0.49
CA PRO A 130 5.32 -19.36 1.61
C PRO A 130 5.36 -20.85 1.29
N PHE A 131 5.76 -21.67 2.27
CA PHE A 131 5.65 -23.12 2.27
C PHE A 131 4.57 -23.53 3.26
N ILE A 132 3.51 -24.15 2.74
CA ILE A 132 2.28 -24.42 3.50
C ILE A 132 1.96 -25.91 3.40
N GLN A 133 1.75 -26.57 4.53
CA GLN A 133 1.39 -27.98 4.60
C GLN A 133 -0.09 -28.14 4.95
N ASN A 134 -0.76 -29.08 4.28
CA ASN A 134 -2.13 -29.48 4.61
C ASN A 134 -2.14 -30.37 5.86
N SER A 135 -1.90 -29.76 7.00
CA SER A 135 -1.90 -30.39 8.33
C SER A 135 -2.34 -29.37 9.39
N GLN A 136 -2.52 -29.83 10.62
CA GLN A 136 -2.88 -28.96 11.75
C GLN A 136 -1.89 -27.80 11.91
N PRO A 137 -2.35 -26.57 12.24
CA PRO A 137 -1.53 -25.36 12.32
C PRO A 137 -0.67 -25.33 13.58
N GLU A 138 0.23 -26.28 13.72
CA GLU A 138 1.13 -26.45 14.86
C GLU A 138 2.60 -26.42 14.45
N GLY A 139 3.50 -26.26 15.43
CA GLY A 139 4.94 -26.27 15.23
C GLY A 139 5.55 -24.89 15.05
N GLU A 140 6.81 -24.85 14.65
CA GLU A 140 7.56 -23.62 14.41
C GLU A 140 7.42 -23.16 12.95
N LEU A 141 7.40 -21.86 12.76
CA LEU A 141 7.51 -21.20 11.48
C LEU A 141 8.93 -20.69 11.30
N ARG A 142 9.57 -21.08 10.21
CA ARG A 142 10.88 -20.58 9.82
C ARG A 142 10.71 -19.39 8.87
N ILE A 143 11.45 -18.32 9.11
CA ILE A 143 11.57 -17.19 8.20
C ILE A 143 12.99 -17.16 7.68
N THR A 144 13.14 -17.23 6.37
CA THR A 144 14.42 -17.18 5.67
C THR A 144 14.46 -15.96 4.78
N GLN A 145 15.65 -15.40 4.59
CA GLN A 145 15.88 -14.33 3.63
C GLN A 145 16.80 -14.81 2.52
N ILE A 146 16.43 -14.50 1.29
CA ILE A 146 17.24 -14.81 0.11
C ILE A 146 17.88 -13.51 -0.37
N PHE A 147 19.21 -13.50 -0.50
CA PHE A 147 20.00 -12.35 -0.91
C PHE A 147 20.29 -12.37 -2.42
N GLU A 148 20.77 -11.26 -2.97
CA GLU A 148 21.11 -11.13 -4.41
C GLU A 148 22.19 -12.14 -4.87
N ASP A 149 23.10 -12.51 -3.98
CA ASP A 149 24.11 -13.57 -4.20
C ASP A 149 23.55 -14.98 -4.16
N LYS A 150 22.22 -15.13 -4.05
CA LYS A 150 21.47 -16.37 -3.90
C LYS A 150 21.77 -17.16 -2.61
N THR A 151 22.44 -16.54 -1.65
CA THR A 151 22.60 -17.15 -0.33
C THR A 151 21.27 -17.10 0.44
N ILE A 152 20.98 -18.16 1.17
CA ILE A 152 19.79 -18.29 2.02
C ILE A 152 20.28 -18.21 3.46
N ARG A 153 19.69 -17.31 4.24
CA ARG A 153 19.96 -17.22 5.68
C ARG A 153 18.65 -17.31 6.44
N GLU A 154 18.65 -18.14 7.48
CA GLU A 154 17.56 -18.12 8.44
C GLU A 154 17.68 -16.86 9.29
N VAL A 155 16.63 -16.03 9.24
CA VAL A 155 16.59 -14.76 9.95
C VAL A 155 15.87 -14.93 11.27
N LEU A 156 14.84 -15.79 11.31
CA LEU A 156 13.96 -15.91 12.46
C LEU A 156 13.23 -17.23 12.49
N SER A 157 13.11 -17.83 13.68
CA SER A 157 12.15 -18.91 13.95
C SER A 157 11.08 -18.40 14.90
N LYS A 158 9.81 -18.45 14.49
CA LYS A 158 8.68 -17.96 15.29
C LYS A 158 7.63 -19.06 15.47
N SER A 159 6.98 -19.04 16.62
CA SER A 159 5.71 -19.76 16.75
C SER A 159 4.69 -19.19 15.77
N PRO A 160 3.92 -20.02 15.02
CA PRO A 160 2.83 -19.56 14.17
C PRO A 160 1.80 -18.73 14.94
N LYS A 161 1.69 -18.91 16.25
CA LYS A 161 0.87 -18.07 17.14
C LYS A 161 1.35 -16.63 17.18
N ALA A 162 2.65 -16.36 16.98
CA ALA A 162 3.19 -15.00 16.92
C ALA A 162 2.67 -14.23 15.69
N LEU A 163 2.42 -14.90 14.56
CA LEU A 163 1.79 -14.28 13.38
C LEU A 163 0.31 -13.92 13.58
N LYS A 164 -0.32 -14.45 14.64
CA LYS A 164 -1.71 -14.16 15.00
C LYS A 164 -1.86 -12.94 15.92
N LEU A 165 -0.77 -12.27 16.31
CA LEU A 165 -0.80 -11.14 17.25
C LEU A 165 -1.65 -9.97 16.74
N ASP A 166 -1.66 -9.71 15.44
CA ASP A 166 -2.64 -8.81 14.84
C ASP A 166 -3.93 -9.57 14.45
N LYS A 167 -4.76 -9.90 15.45
CA LYS A 167 -6.06 -10.53 15.23
C LYS A 167 -7.02 -9.71 14.35
N LYS A 168 -6.73 -8.43 14.16
CA LYS A 168 -7.55 -7.54 13.34
C LYS A 168 -7.25 -7.73 11.85
N ASN A 169 -5.97 -7.85 11.45
CA ASN A 169 -5.55 -7.84 10.05
C ASN A 169 -4.75 -9.08 9.61
N TYR A 170 -4.30 -9.92 10.55
CA TYR A 170 -3.46 -11.10 10.29
C TYR A 170 -2.18 -10.75 9.51
N VAL A 171 -1.57 -9.62 9.82
CA VAL A 171 -0.32 -9.19 9.19
C VAL A 171 0.81 -10.13 9.57
N TRP A 172 1.58 -10.57 8.57
CA TRP A 172 2.79 -11.36 8.77
C TRP A 172 3.99 -10.43 8.88
N ASN A 173 4.49 -10.25 10.08
CA ASN A 173 5.70 -9.51 10.31
C ASN A 173 6.91 -10.45 10.15
N LEU A 174 7.68 -10.27 9.06
CA LEU A 174 8.80 -11.15 8.70
C LEU A 174 10.15 -10.64 9.24
N THR A 175 10.20 -9.47 9.86
CA THR A 175 11.43 -8.88 10.39
C THR A 175 11.57 -9.11 11.89
N GLU A 176 12.81 -9.03 12.40
CA GLU A 176 13.11 -9.16 13.84
C GLU A 176 12.54 -8.03 14.71
N GLU A 177 11.86 -7.06 14.14
CA GLU A 177 11.44 -5.81 14.77
C GLU A 177 10.38 -5.92 15.89
N GLU A 178 10.14 -7.08 16.47
CA GLU A 178 9.49 -7.13 17.79
C GLU A 178 10.25 -6.35 18.87
N ARG A 179 11.53 -6.01 18.63
CA ARG A 179 12.32 -5.18 19.54
C ARG A 179 12.01 -3.69 19.43
N THR A 180 11.48 -3.20 18.32
CA THR A 180 11.13 -1.79 18.11
C THR A 180 9.68 -1.46 18.40
N GLY A 181 8.75 -2.41 18.26
CA GLY A 181 7.32 -2.19 18.53
C GLY A 181 7.02 -1.67 19.94
N ASN A 182 7.84 -2.00 20.92
CA ASN A 182 7.72 -1.48 22.28
C ASN A 182 8.49 -0.16 22.51
N ARG A 183 9.49 0.17 21.68
CA ARG A 183 10.24 1.43 21.81
C ARG A 183 9.43 2.66 21.40
N PHE A 184 8.52 2.51 20.43
CA PHE A 184 7.74 3.62 19.86
C PHE A 184 6.27 3.64 20.31
N ALA A 185 5.81 2.65 21.08
CA ALA A 185 4.42 2.54 21.50
C ALA A 185 3.87 3.77 22.25
N ASN A 186 4.74 4.53 22.90
CA ASN A 186 4.41 5.75 23.63
C ASN A 186 4.94 7.04 22.97
N MET A 187 5.49 6.95 21.75
CA MET A 187 5.94 8.12 21.02
C MET A 187 4.79 8.73 20.21
N ASN A 188 4.88 10.03 20.01
CA ASN A 188 4.01 10.73 19.08
C ASN A 188 4.39 10.34 17.64
N VAL A 189 3.39 10.16 16.82
CA VAL A 189 3.53 9.87 15.39
C VAL A 189 3.30 11.14 14.56
N LEU A 190 3.71 11.15 13.29
CA LEU A 190 3.55 12.34 12.44
C LEU A 190 2.08 12.80 12.35
N GLY A 191 1.14 11.87 12.41
CA GLY A 191 -0.30 12.16 12.43
C GLY A 191 -0.78 12.96 13.66
N ASP A 192 -0.03 12.93 14.77
CA ASP A 192 -0.34 13.73 15.96
C ASP A 192 0.04 15.20 15.78
N PHE A 193 1.00 15.48 14.89
CA PHE A 193 1.46 16.84 14.57
C PHE A 193 0.80 17.42 13.32
N CYS A 194 0.47 16.57 12.36
CA CYS A 194 0.02 16.97 11.03
C CYS A 194 -1.28 16.32 10.60
N TYR A 195 -2.14 17.09 9.95
CA TYR A 195 -3.16 16.57 9.07
C TYR A 195 -2.52 16.11 7.77
N ILE A 196 -2.70 14.83 7.41
CA ILE A 196 -2.11 14.23 6.22
C ILE A 196 -3.22 13.84 5.25
N SER A 197 -3.11 14.30 4.01
CA SER A 197 -4.10 14.06 2.96
C SER A 197 -3.47 13.91 1.58
N VAL A 198 -4.22 13.33 0.66
CA VAL A 198 -3.89 13.32 -0.76
C VAL A 198 -4.36 14.61 -1.43
N GLY A 199 -3.79 14.93 -2.58
CA GLY A 199 -4.27 16.02 -3.42
C GLY A 199 -5.55 15.68 -4.19
N MET A 200 -5.96 16.62 -5.04
CA MET A 200 -7.19 16.54 -5.82
C MET A 200 -7.15 15.50 -6.93
N VAL A 201 -8.31 15.11 -7.42
CA VAL A 201 -8.45 14.35 -8.65
C VAL A 201 -8.81 15.33 -9.78
N VAL A 202 -7.83 15.64 -10.62
CA VAL A 202 -7.97 16.64 -11.70
C VAL A 202 -8.80 16.10 -12.86
N ASN A 203 -8.67 14.81 -13.15
CA ASN A 203 -9.50 14.12 -14.12
C ASN A 203 -10.03 12.85 -13.46
N ALA A 204 -11.31 12.85 -13.18
CA ALA A 204 -11.97 11.63 -12.80
C ALA A 204 -12.68 11.09 -14.04
N ASN A 205 -12.37 9.85 -14.40
CA ASN A 205 -13.25 9.02 -15.22
C ASN A 205 -14.60 8.76 -14.50
N GLU A 206 -15.09 9.73 -13.76
CA GLU A 206 -16.34 9.64 -13.03
C GLU A 206 -17.42 10.30 -13.86
N LYS A 207 -18.56 9.64 -13.93
CA LYS A 207 -19.70 9.95 -14.82
C LYS A 207 -20.15 11.41 -14.91
N ASP A 208 -19.86 12.22 -13.89
CA ASP A 208 -20.35 13.61 -13.81
C ASP A 208 -19.29 14.68 -14.10
N ALA A 209 -18.02 14.30 -14.35
CA ALA A 209 -16.94 15.22 -14.71
C ALA A 209 -16.44 14.98 -16.13
N GLN A 210 -17.19 14.29 -16.91
CA GLN A 210 -16.84 13.93 -18.26
C GLN A 210 -17.22 15.06 -19.22
N GLY A 211 -16.34 16.04 -19.26
CA GLY A 211 -16.09 16.67 -20.54
C GLY A 211 -15.22 15.74 -21.40
N ALA A 212 -15.23 15.90 -22.69
CA ALA A 212 -14.38 15.22 -23.65
C ALA A 212 -12.90 15.67 -23.56
N PHE A 213 -12.33 15.76 -22.33
CA PHE A 213 -10.97 16.25 -22.08
C PHE A 213 -10.20 15.31 -21.15
N LYS A 214 -8.89 15.31 -21.30
CA LYS A 214 -7.94 14.59 -20.44
C LYS A 214 -7.34 15.55 -19.42
N LYS A 215 -6.71 15.01 -18.38
CA LYS A 215 -5.98 15.81 -17.38
C LYS A 215 -4.96 16.78 -18.03
N GLU A 216 -4.27 16.31 -19.06
CA GLU A 216 -3.28 17.06 -19.79
C GLU A 216 -3.85 18.32 -20.46
N ASP A 217 -5.11 18.28 -20.85
CA ASP A 217 -5.81 19.42 -21.48
C ASP A 217 -6.10 20.57 -20.51
N LEU A 218 -5.98 20.30 -19.20
CA LEU A 218 -6.17 21.28 -18.12
C LEU A 218 -4.87 21.90 -17.62
N ILE A 219 -3.71 21.46 -18.13
CA ILE A 219 -2.40 21.83 -17.61
C ILE A 219 -1.59 22.53 -18.67
N SER A 220 -1.09 23.72 -18.36
CA SER A 220 -0.18 24.51 -19.20
C SER A 220 1.19 24.68 -18.56
N ASP A 221 2.23 24.77 -19.39
CA ASP A 221 3.58 25.15 -18.93
C ASP A 221 3.71 26.67 -18.72
N THR A 222 2.78 27.45 -19.25
CA THR A 222 2.77 28.91 -19.15
C THR A 222 1.53 29.39 -18.41
N TYR A 223 1.72 30.46 -17.63
CA TYR A 223 0.64 31.17 -16.98
C TYR A 223 -0.18 31.98 -18.00
N ASP A 224 -1.50 31.89 -17.91
CA ASP A 224 -2.44 32.73 -18.65
C ASP A 224 -3.73 33.00 -17.83
N ALA A 225 -4.72 33.64 -18.44
CA ALA A 225 -5.96 33.99 -17.74
C ALA A 225 -6.81 32.81 -17.27
N ILE A 226 -6.65 31.67 -17.91
CA ILE A 226 -7.36 30.40 -17.60
C ILE A 226 -6.50 29.51 -16.73
N HIS A 227 -5.22 29.29 -17.13
CA HIS A 227 -4.25 28.50 -16.39
C HIS A 227 -3.54 29.41 -15.36
N CYS A 228 -4.23 29.70 -14.28
CA CYS A 228 -3.83 30.74 -13.33
C CYS A 228 -3.41 30.25 -11.95
N ARG A 229 -3.44 28.92 -11.69
CA ARG A 229 -3.02 28.35 -10.41
C ARG A 229 -1.78 27.46 -10.59
N LYS A 230 -0.74 27.72 -9.82
CA LYS A 230 0.47 26.87 -9.78
C LYS A 230 0.11 25.44 -9.44
N TYR A 231 0.61 24.48 -10.22
CA TYR A 231 0.28 23.07 -10.13
C TYR A 231 1.51 22.18 -10.27
N ILE A 232 1.56 21.14 -9.42
CA ILE A 232 2.63 20.16 -9.41
C ILE A 232 2.11 18.72 -9.27
N GLU A 233 2.91 17.78 -9.73
CA GLU A 233 2.71 16.33 -9.55
C GLU A 233 3.94 15.69 -8.90
N ALA A 234 3.86 14.44 -8.47
CA ALA A 234 4.96 13.74 -7.81
C ALA A 234 6.28 13.75 -8.60
N LYS A 235 6.22 13.73 -9.94
CA LYS A 235 7.41 13.81 -10.81
C LYS A 235 8.10 15.18 -10.81
N ASP A 236 7.40 16.21 -10.35
CA ASP A 236 7.86 17.59 -10.34
C ASP A 236 8.59 17.97 -9.04
N ILE A 237 8.64 17.05 -8.06
CA ILE A 237 9.31 17.27 -6.77
C ILE A 237 10.55 16.39 -6.61
N ASP A 238 11.47 16.88 -5.78
CA ASP A 238 12.63 16.17 -5.30
C ASP A 238 12.86 16.50 -3.83
N LYS A 239 13.85 15.90 -3.19
CA LYS A 239 14.23 16.26 -1.82
C LYS A 239 14.54 17.76 -1.74
N PHE A 240 13.82 18.43 -0.83
CA PHE A 240 13.96 19.86 -0.53
C PHE A 240 13.55 20.85 -1.63
N GLN A 241 13.13 20.42 -2.82
CA GLN A 241 12.86 21.34 -3.94
C GLN A 241 11.71 20.89 -4.85
N VAL A 242 11.10 21.88 -5.49
CA VAL A 242 10.22 21.69 -6.65
C VAL A 242 11.03 21.92 -7.91
N LYS A 243 11.12 20.91 -8.79
CA LYS A 243 11.91 20.97 -10.04
C LYS A 243 11.20 21.67 -11.18
N ARG A 244 9.86 21.58 -11.19
CA ARG A 244 9.03 22.12 -12.25
C ARG A 244 7.69 22.55 -11.71
N VAL A 245 7.25 23.73 -12.10
CA VAL A 245 5.92 24.27 -11.84
C VAL A 245 5.18 24.37 -13.14
N ARG A 246 3.93 23.95 -13.14
CA ARG A 246 2.97 24.11 -14.24
C ARG A 246 1.79 24.92 -13.73
N TYR A 247 0.82 25.19 -14.60
CA TYR A 247 -0.35 25.96 -14.28
C TYR A 247 -1.60 25.17 -14.63
N LEU A 248 -2.53 25.10 -13.69
CA LEU A 248 -3.80 24.40 -13.85
C LEU A 248 -4.87 25.42 -14.30
N GLU A 249 -5.68 25.01 -15.26
CA GLU A 249 -6.93 25.68 -15.60
C GLU A 249 -7.80 25.74 -14.33
N TRP A 250 -8.30 26.91 -13.98
CA TRP A 250 -8.97 27.12 -12.71
C TRP A 250 -10.24 27.94 -12.84
N ASN A 251 -11.30 27.52 -12.13
CA ASN A 251 -12.60 28.18 -12.08
C ASN A 251 -13.26 28.36 -13.46
N THR A 252 -13.11 27.31 -14.28
CA THR A 252 -13.77 27.21 -15.59
C THR A 252 -14.85 26.14 -15.52
N GLU A 253 -15.65 26.01 -16.59
CA GLU A 253 -16.64 24.94 -16.70
C GLU A 253 -16.02 23.53 -16.61
N ARG A 254 -14.83 23.34 -17.21
CA ARG A 254 -14.08 22.06 -17.17
C ARG A 254 -13.38 21.82 -15.84
N CYS A 255 -12.92 22.85 -15.18
CA CYS A 255 -12.17 22.78 -13.94
C CYS A 255 -12.75 23.78 -12.91
N PRO A 256 -13.91 23.48 -12.31
CA PRO A 256 -14.52 24.35 -11.30
C PRO A 256 -13.66 24.39 -10.03
N GLU A 257 -13.71 25.51 -9.31
CA GLU A 257 -12.95 25.70 -8.06
C GLU A 257 -13.21 24.58 -7.05
N LYS A 258 -14.40 24.00 -7.06
CA LYS A 258 -14.79 22.89 -6.19
C LYS A 258 -14.49 21.55 -6.84
N LEU A 259 -13.23 21.14 -6.79
CA LEU A 259 -12.77 19.87 -7.31
C LEU A 259 -12.97 18.73 -6.33
N ARG A 260 -12.88 17.50 -6.87
CA ARG A 260 -13.05 16.26 -6.11
C ARG A 260 -11.82 15.94 -5.28
N ARG A 261 -12.07 15.52 -4.02
CA ARG A 261 -11.15 14.99 -3.02
C ARG A 261 -9.80 15.69 -2.87
N PRO A 262 -9.49 15.98 -1.67
CA PRO A 262 -10.24 16.70 -0.68
C PRO A 262 -10.27 18.16 -1.14
N THR A 263 -11.43 18.75 -1.11
CA THR A 263 -11.66 20.06 -1.72
C THR A 263 -12.02 21.09 -0.67
N PHE A 264 -11.11 21.34 0.24
CA PHE A 264 -11.19 22.52 1.06
C PHE A 264 -9.95 23.38 0.80
N ARG A 265 -10.19 24.67 0.72
CA ARG A 265 -9.24 25.67 0.25
C ARG A 265 -7.93 25.65 1.06
N GLU A 266 -8.04 25.49 2.37
CA GLU A 266 -6.92 25.54 3.30
C GLU A 266 -5.92 24.42 3.08
N LEU A 267 -6.31 23.32 2.44
CA LEU A 267 -5.39 22.26 2.06
C LEU A 267 -4.28 22.75 1.13
N TYR A 268 -4.58 23.75 0.32
CA TYR A 268 -3.67 24.33 -0.67
C TYR A 268 -3.08 25.65 -0.23
N ASP A 269 -3.84 26.44 0.54
CA ASP A 269 -3.46 27.79 0.91
C ASP A 269 -2.68 27.89 2.24
N ARG A 270 -2.55 26.78 2.99
CA ARG A 270 -1.74 26.75 4.23
C ARG A 270 -0.33 26.24 3.96
N PRO A 271 0.67 26.68 4.74
CA PRO A 271 2.00 26.12 4.71
C PRO A 271 1.96 24.60 4.95
N LYS A 272 2.70 23.85 4.14
CA LYS A 272 2.64 22.38 4.15
C LYS A 272 3.90 21.72 3.67
N LEU A 273 4.12 20.48 4.08
CA LEU A 273 5.03 19.58 3.40
C LEU A 273 4.30 18.86 2.27
N ILE A 274 5.01 18.63 1.19
CA ILE A 274 4.54 17.93 0.00
C ILE A 274 5.44 16.71 -0.24
N MET A 275 4.84 15.54 -0.47
CA MET A 275 5.54 14.26 -0.57
C MET A 275 5.02 13.44 -1.75
N ASN A 276 5.90 12.71 -2.44
CA ASN A 276 5.48 11.72 -3.43
C ASN A 276 4.85 10.48 -2.76
N CYS A 277 4.05 9.73 -3.54
CA CYS A 277 3.39 8.51 -3.06
C CYS A 277 4.02 7.21 -3.59
N LEU A 278 5.13 7.27 -4.32
CA LEU A 278 5.78 6.12 -4.95
C LEU A 278 7.30 6.15 -4.77
N GLY A 279 7.89 4.99 -4.52
CA GLY A 279 9.34 4.83 -4.44
C GLY A 279 9.98 5.39 -3.19
N THR A 280 11.20 5.89 -3.30
CA THR A 280 11.90 6.62 -2.24
C THR A 280 11.14 7.91 -1.92
N ILE A 281 10.96 8.21 -0.65
CA ILE A 281 10.27 9.43 -0.25
C ILE A 281 11.09 10.67 -0.59
N ASN A 282 10.47 11.60 -1.29
CA ASN A 282 10.97 12.94 -1.54
C ASN A 282 10.01 13.93 -0.91
N VAL A 283 10.51 14.79 -0.04
CA VAL A 283 9.72 15.78 0.66
C VAL A 283 10.23 17.17 0.34
N THR A 284 9.32 18.08 0.01
CA THR A 284 9.59 19.50 -0.13
C THR A 284 8.59 20.32 0.67
N ILE A 285 8.84 21.61 0.83
CA ILE A 285 7.98 22.53 1.57
C ILE A 285 7.29 23.49 0.60
N ASP A 286 6.01 23.74 0.83
CA ASP A 286 5.22 24.82 0.25
C ASP A 286 4.84 25.78 1.36
N ALA A 287 5.62 26.82 1.53
CA ALA A 287 5.38 27.85 2.56
C ALA A 287 4.44 28.97 2.06
N GLU A 288 4.56 29.39 0.79
CA GLU A 288 3.89 30.57 0.27
C GLU A 288 3.42 30.43 -1.18
N GLU A 289 3.81 29.37 -1.87
CA GLU A 289 3.53 29.21 -3.30
C GLU A 289 2.09 28.73 -3.59
N HIS A 290 1.44 28.12 -2.58
CA HIS A 290 0.06 27.64 -2.65
C HIS A 290 -0.17 26.67 -3.81
N PHE A 291 0.75 25.70 -3.97
CA PHE A 291 0.66 24.71 -5.04
C PHE A 291 -0.61 23.88 -4.93
N LEU A 292 -1.35 23.84 -6.03
CA LEU A 292 -2.31 22.79 -6.27
C LEU A 292 -1.56 21.50 -6.64
N HIS A 293 -2.04 20.37 -6.18
CA HIS A 293 -1.43 19.08 -6.49
C HIS A 293 -2.47 17.97 -6.59
N ASN A 294 -2.18 16.95 -7.38
CA ASN A 294 -3.07 15.82 -7.56
C ASN A 294 -2.84 14.71 -6.52
N HIS A 295 -3.58 13.64 -6.67
CA HIS A 295 -3.55 12.46 -5.78
C HIS A 295 -2.24 11.66 -5.81
N SER A 296 -1.28 11.99 -6.68
CA SER A 296 0.08 11.40 -6.66
C SER A 296 0.96 12.05 -5.58
N ILE A 297 0.46 13.08 -4.91
CA ILE A 297 1.14 13.82 -3.84
C ILE A 297 0.34 13.70 -2.55
N TYR A 298 1.04 13.46 -1.46
CA TYR A 298 0.54 13.70 -0.10
C TYR A 298 0.99 15.05 0.39
N CYS A 299 0.15 15.71 1.17
CA CYS A 299 0.52 16.91 1.90
C CYS A 299 0.32 16.70 3.41
N ALA A 300 1.18 17.34 4.20
CA ALA A 300 1.09 17.38 5.65
C ALA A 300 1.06 18.84 6.12
N ILE A 301 -0.02 19.21 6.82
CA ILE A 301 -0.24 20.54 7.39
C ILE A 301 -0.25 20.41 8.89
N LEU A 302 0.47 21.26 9.60
CA LEU A 302 0.45 21.26 11.07
C LEU A 302 -0.97 21.54 11.59
N TRP A 303 -1.39 20.82 12.63
CA TRP A 303 -2.72 21.00 13.19
C TRP A 303 -2.96 22.43 13.70
N LYS A 304 -1.92 23.11 14.19
CA LYS A 304 -1.99 24.53 14.60
C LYS A 304 -2.43 25.46 13.45
N ASP A 305 -2.03 25.14 12.21
CA ASP A 305 -2.35 25.96 11.03
C ASP A 305 -3.77 25.69 10.47
N LEU A 306 -4.47 24.73 11.08
CA LEU A 306 -5.85 24.37 10.75
C LEU A 306 -6.85 24.63 11.88
N LYS A 307 -6.48 25.37 12.93
CA LYS A 307 -7.34 25.64 14.12
C LYS A 307 -8.73 26.18 13.75
N ASP A 308 -8.78 27.05 12.76
CA ASP A 308 -9.97 27.71 12.24
C ASP A 308 -10.76 26.87 11.24
N VAL A 309 -10.27 25.68 10.89
CA VAL A 309 -10.86 24.84 9.83
C VAL A 309 -11.63 23.67 10.40
N SER A 310 -12.92 23.61 10.10
CA SER A 310 -13.80 22.51 10.46
C SER A 310 -14.54 22.01 9.23
N ASN A 311 -14.28 20.75 8.85
CA ASN A 311 -14.97 20.07 7.77
C ASN A 311 -15.02 18.56 8.00
N LYS A 312 -15.79 17.85 7.16
CA LYS A 312 -15.98 16.40 7.26
C LYS A 312 -14.69 15.62 7.10
N SER A 313 -13.74 16.07 6.27
CA SER A 313 -12.46 15.38 6.03
C SER A 313 -11.57 15.42 7.28
N ILE A 314 -11.45 16.59 7.88
CA ILE A 314 -10.70 16.80 9.12
C ILE A 314 -11.33 16.01 10.27
N SER A 315 -12.64 16.15 10.48
CA SER A 315 -13.35 15.43 11.55
C SER A 315 -13.23 13.91 11.40
N SER A 316 -13.30 13.40 10.17
CA SER A 316 -13.11 11.98 9.87
C SER A 316 -11.67 11.52 10.13
N SER A 317 -10.67 12.35 9.83
CA SER A 317 -9.26 12.05 10.08
C SER A 317 -8.98 11.95 11.58
N VAL A 318 -9.45 12.92 12.36
CA VAL A 318 -9.32 12.89 13.82
C VAL A 318 -9.97 11.62 14.41
N LYS A 319 -11.22 11.35 14.05
CA LYS A 319 -11.97 10.19 14.57
C LYS A 319 -11.34 8.85 14.22
N LYS A 320 -10.73 8.74 13.03
CA LYS A 320 -10.30 7.45 12.48
C LYS A 320 -8.84 7.11 12.82
N PHE A 321 -7.98 8.10 12.93
CA PHE A 321 -6.54 7.91 12.98
C PHE A 321 -5.86 8.44 14.23
N SER A 322 -6.50 9.28 15.03
CA SER A 322 -5.85 9.88 16.18
C SER A 322 -6.21 9.21 17.52
N LYS A 323 -5.22 9.10 18.38
CA LYS A 323 -5.39 8.74 19.79
C LYS A 323 -5.65 9.99 20.66
N HIS A 324 -5.39 11.17 20.13
CA HIS A 324 -5.53 12.46 20.78
C HIS A 324 -6.79 13.20 20.29
N ASN A 325 -7.35 14.04 21.12
CA ASN A 325 -8.39 14.97 20.67
C ASN A 325 -7.76 16.10 19.84
N ARG A 326 -8.57 16.87 19.14
CA ARG A 326 -8.15 17.93 18.23
C ARG A 326 -7.28 18.99 18.93
N GLU A 327 -7.69 19.45 20.09
CA GLU A 327 -6.99 20.48 20.88
C GLU A 327 -5.59 20.02 21.30
N ALA A 328 -5.45 18.76 21.74
CA ALA A 328 -4.15 18.21 22.10
C ALA A 328 -3.22 18.12 20.88
N MET A 329 -3.71 17.75 19.70
CA MET A 329 -2.93 17.71 18.47
C MET A 329 -2.50 19.11 18.02
N GLU A 330 -3.38 20.10 18.13
CA GLU A 330 -3.04 21.50 17.87
C GLU A 330 -1.93 21.98 18.79
N SER A 331 -2.05 21.71 20.10
CA SER A 331 -1.02 22.07 21.09
C SER A 331 0.31 21.33 20.87
N LEU A 332 0.27 20.04 20.50
CA LEU A 332 1.47 19.29 20.15
C LEU A 332 2.17 19.89 18.93
N SER A 333 1.40 20.27 17.92
CA SER A 333 1.93 20.82 16.67
C SER A 333 2.57 22.22 16.84
N GLU A 334 2.23 22.97 17.90
CA GLU A 334 2.89 24.24 18.23
C GLU A 334 4.39 24.07 18.57
N LYS A 335 4.77 22.88 19.04
CA LYS A 335 6.15 22.56 19.45
C LYS A 335 7.02 22.12 18.27
N VAL A 336 6.46 22.05 17.07
CA VAL A 336 7.14 21.50 15.90
C VAL A 336 7.12 22.53 14.77
N ASP A 337 8.21 22.57 14.03
CA ASP A 337 8.39 23.37 12.83
C ASP A 337 8.38 22.50 11.56
N LEU A 338 7.83 23.03 10.46
CA LEU A 338 7.79 22.30 9.18
C LEU A 338 9.19 22.03 8.61
N TYR A 339 10.15 22.94 8.81
CA TYR A 339 11.53 22.72 8.33
C TYR A 339 12.25 21.60 9.10
N TYR A 340 11.95 21.47 10.39
CA TYR A 340 12.43 20.35 11.19
C TYR A 340 11.89 19.02 10.68
N LEU A 341 10.58 18.94 10.43
CA LEU A 341 9.95 17.76 9.84
C LEU A 341 10.45 17.48 8.42
N LEU A 342 10.70 18.50 7.62
CA LEU A 342 11.29 18.38 6.28
C LEU A 342 12.65 17.66 6.34
N GLY A 343 13.51 18.05 7.28
CA GLY A 343 14.82 17.42 7.49
C GLY A 343 14.69 15.95 7.91
N ILE A 344 13.82 15.65 8.86
CA ILE A 344 13.58 14.27 9.32
C ILE A 344 13.06 13.39 8.19
N LEU A 345 12.01 13.82 7.48
CA LEU A 345 11.36 13.02 6.45
C LEU A 345 12.23 12.78 5.21
N ASN A 346 13.22 13.63 4.94
CA ASN A 346 14.20 13.43 3.88
C ASN A 346 15.44 12.63 4.32
N SER A 347 15.52 12.24 5.60
CA SER A 347 16.64 11.46 6.10
C SER A 347 16.61 10.01 5.60
N SER A 348 17.79 9.38 5.55
CA SER A 348 17.90 7.95 5.24
C SER A 348 17.18 7.07 6.26
N MET A 349 17.11 7.50 7.52
CA MET A 349 16.37 6.79 8.57
C MET A 349 14.86 6.77 8.27
N ALA A 350 14.26 7.90 7.88
CA ALA A 350 12.85 7.97 7.54
C ALA A 350 12.53 7.11 6.30
N ASP A 351 13.39 7.12 5.28
CA ASP A 351 13.23 6.30 4.09
C ASP A 351 13.33 4.80 4.43
N GLN A 352 14.26 4.42 5.30
CA GLN A 352 14.36 3.03 5.78
C GLN A 352 13.11 2.62 6.56
N LEU A 353 12.64 3.41 7.52
CA LEU A 353 11.44 3.11 8.30
C LEU A 353 10.19 2.98 7.43
N LEU A 354 10.03 3.86 6.43
CA LEU A 354 8.92 3.77 5.48
C LEU A 354 9.04 2.53 4.59
N THR A 355 10.25 2.14 4.19
CA THR A 355 10.51 0.94 3.41
C THR A 355 10.14 -0.30 4.22
N ASP A 356 10.53 -0.36 5.47
CA ASP A 356 10.20 -1.46 6.38
C ASP A 356 8.69 -1.57 6.62
N GLN A 357 8.01 -0.43 6.86
CA GLN A 357 6.56 -0.40 7.07
C GLN A 357 5.75 -0.85 5.84
N ARG A 358 6.16 -0.47 4.64
CA ARG A 358 5.45 -0.85 3.41
C ARG A 358 5.78 -2.26 2.93
N GLY A 359 6.81 -2.90 3.51
CA GLY A 359 7.11 -4.30 3.26
C GLY A 359 7.32 -4.61 1.79
N GLY A 360 8.13 -3.83 1.09
CA GLY A 360 8.43 -4.03 -0.33
C GLY A 360 7.33 -3.57 -1.31
N ASP A 361 6.21 -3.03 -0.84
CA ASP A 361 5.29 -2.30 -1.70
C ASP A 361 5.95 -1.00 -2.18
N TYR A 362 5.92 -0.76 -3.48
CA TYR A 362 6.46 0.47 -4.06
C TYR A 362 5.60 1.70 -3.73
N HIS A 363 4.36 1.48 -3.30
CA HIS A 363 3.42 2.55 -2.95
C HIS A 363 3.51 2.92 -1.48
N ILE A 364 3.66 4.22 -1.21
CA ILE A 364 3.58 4.80 0.12
C ILE A 364 2.12 5.18 0.36
N TYR A 365 1.48 4.57 1.36
CA TYR A 365 0.10 4.93 1.74
C TYR A 365 0.10 5.99 2.84
N PRO A 366 -0.98 6.79 2.97
CA PRO A 366 -1.07 7.80 4.04
C PRO A 366 -0.89 7.23 5.45
N GLU A 367 -1.27 5.97 5.64
CA GLU A 367 -1.10 5.26 6.91
C GLU A 367 0.37 5.03 7.27
N HIS A 368 1.23 4.80 6.27
CA HIS A 368 2.68 4.63 6.48
C HIS A 368 3.33 5.94 6.93
N ILE A 369 2.83 7.07 6.43
CA ILE A 369 3.38 8.39 6.77
C ILE A 369 2.84 8.87 8.13
N ARG A 370 1.61 8.51 8.49
CA ARG A 370 0.98 8.93 9.75
C ARG A 370 1.60 8.26 10.97
N ASN A 371 1.96 7.02 10.84
CA ASN A 371 2.46 6.15 11.92
C ASN A 371 3.98 6.10 11.94
#